data_2fa056df4b7fcb5cf29d5057ec4f4dad
#
_entry.id   2fa056df4b7fcb5cf29d5057ec4f4dad
#
_cell.length_a   1.000
_cell.length_b   1.000
_cell.length_c   1.000
_cell.angle_alpha   90.00
_cell.angle_beta   90.00
_cell.angle_gamma   90.00
#
_symmetry.space_group_name_H-M   'P 1'
#
loop_
_entity.id
_entity.type
_entity.pdbx_description
1 polymer ?
#
loop_
_entity_poly.entity_id
_entity_poly.type
_entity_poly.pdbx_seq_one_letter_code
_entity_poly.pdbx_strand_id
1 'polypeptide(L)'
;MRTERKNVRKKFFPNGIGQKMLHEKSCGAVLFTTEKGIKKFLLVESNYFGFPKGHVEENETEQETALREIKEETGVDATIIPGFRETVNYRLPNGNVKEVVFFIAEYAPQQYTVNRTELRGITLLTYDKAIKRITYPDTRNVLKDANEWLKRHGY
;
A
#
# COMPACT_ATOMS: atom_id res chain seq x y z
N MET A 1 18.17 10.11 -3.53
CA MET A 1 17.27 9.34 -4.40
C MET A 1 17.39 7.86 -4.04
N ARG A 2 16.33 7.32 -3.47
CA ARG A 2 16.29 5.90 -3.18
C ARG A 2 16.27 5.13 -4.50
N THR A 3 17.32 4.37 -4.78
CA THR A 3 17.27 3.39 -5.85
C THR A 3 16.27 2.32 -5.40
N GLU A 4 15.08 2.34 -5.98
CA GLU A 4 14.12 1.26 -5.76
C GLU A 4 14.78 -0.05 -6.19
N ARG A 5 15.22 -0.85 -5.23
CA ARG A 5 15.63 -2.21 -5.51
C ARG A 5 14.38 -2.98 -5.88
N LYS A 6 14.12 -3.05 -7.18
CA LYS A 6 13.02 -3.84 -7.71
C LYS A 6 13.25 -5.30 -7.34
N ASN A 7 12.43 -5.80 -6.44
CA ASN A 7 12.45 -7.23 -6.13
C ASN A 7 11.74 -7.97 -7.27
N VAL A 8 12.53 -8.31 -8.26
CA VAL A 8 12.06 -8.91 -9.48
C VAL A 8 12.18 -10.42 -9.37
N ARG A 9 11.06 -11.11 -9.18
CA ARG A 9 11.03 -12.57 -9.29
C ARG A 9 10.94 -12.97 -10.76
N LYS A 10 11.98 -13.66 -11.25
CA LYS A 10 11.96 -14.26 -12.58
C LYS A 10 11.06 -15.49 -12.54
N LYS A 11 9.92 -15.46 -13.25
CA LYS A 11 9.15 -16.68 -13.50
C LYS A 11 9.56 -17.26 -14.85
N PHE A 12 9.96 -18.53 -14.83
CA PHE A 12 10.21 -19.32 -16.03
C PHE A 12 8.89 -19.89 -16.55
N PHE A 13 8.57 -19.64 -17.84
CA PHE A 13 7.49 -20.35 -18.51
C PHE A 13 8.05 -21.61 -19.18
N PRO A 14 7.43 -22.81 -18.97
CA PRO A 14 8.02 -24.07 -19.42
C PRO A 14 7.99 -24.31 -20.94
N ASN A 15 7.48 -23.42 -21.75
CA ASN A 15 7.30 -23.63 -23.19
C ASN A 15 8.44 -23.10 -24.08
N GLY A 16 9.66 -23.12 -23.60
CA GLY A 16 10.88 -23.04 -24.40
C GLY A 16 11.12 -21.77 -25.21
N ILE A 17 10.21 -20.83 -25.24
CA ILE A 17 10.39 -19.52 -25.87
C ILE A 17 10.67 -18.56 -24.73
N GLY A 18 11.93 -18.22 -24.52
CA GLY A 18 12.46 -17.49 -23.36
C GLY A 18 11.92 -16.09 -23.14
N GLN A 19 10.62 -15.97 -22.87
CA GLN A 19 10.04 -14.74 -22.38
C GLN A 19 10.13 -14.74 -20.85
N LYS A 20 11.15 -14.03 -20.34
CA LYS A 20 11.25 -13.72 -18.92
C LYS A 20 10.21 -12.66 -18.59
N MET A 21 9.06 -13.06 -18.02
CA MET A 21 8.18 -12.11 -17.33
C MET A 21 8.80 -11.77 -15.99
N LEU A 22 9.12 -10.47 -15.81
CA LEU A 22 9.52 -9.93 -14.54
C LEU A 22 8.27 -9.58 -13.73
N HIS A 23 8.18 -10.16 -12.54
CA HIS A 23 7.08 -9.94 -11.62
C HIS A 23 7.57 -9.03 -10.49
N GLU A 24 7.05 -7.79 -10.46
CA GLU A 24 7.33 -6.84 -9.39
C GLU A 24 6.27 -6.99 -8.29
N LYS A 25 6.70 -7.02 -7.03
CA LYS A 25 5.80 -7.12 -5.89
C LYS A 25 6.05 -5.99 -4.91
N SER A 26 4.97 -5.29 -4.57
CA SER A 26 4.92 -4.29 -3.50
C SER A 26 3.90 -4.70 -2.45
N CYS A 27 4.11 -4.25 -1.22
CA CYS A 27 3.15 -4.43 -0.14
C CYS A 27 2.93 -3.09 0.57
N GLY A 28 1.71 -2.89 1.01
CA GLY A 28 1.30 -1.70 1.74
C GLY A 28 0.04 -1.97 2.54
N ALA A 29 -0.58 -0.92 3.02
CA ALA A 29 -1.79 -1.06 3.82
C ALA A 29 -2.75 0.11 3.65
N VAL A 30 -4.03 -0.20 3.77
CA VAL A 30 -5.05 0.79 4.06
C VAL A 30 -4.83 1.22 5.51
N LEU A 31 -4.26 2.41 5.68
CA LEU A 31 -3.80 2.92 6.96
C LEU A 31 -4.82 3.91 7.53
N PHE A 32 -5.24 3.69 8.77
CA PHE A 32 -6.19 4.58 9.42
C PHE A 32 -5.87 4.80 10.89
N THR A 33 -6.41 5.89 11.41
CA THR A 33 -6.45 6.19 12.84
C THR A 33 -7.86 6.64 13.21
N THR A 34 -8.19 6.53 14.48
CA THR A 34 -9.47 7.02 15.00
C THR A 34 -9.20 8.13 16.01
N GLU A 35 -9.70 9.33 15.73
CA GLU A 35 -9.60 10.48 16.60
C GLU A 35 -10.99 10.93 17.01
N LYS A 36 -11.27 10.98 18.32
CA LYS A 36 -12.57 11.40 18.87
C LYS A 36 -13.76 10.65 18.23
N GLY A 37 -13.58 9.35 18.00
CA GLY A 37 -14.59 8.49 17.39
C GLY A 37 -14.70 8.60 15.86
N ILE A 38 -13.89 9.43 15.22
CA ILE A 38 -13.89 9.60 13.77
C ILE A 38 -12.72 8.87 13.16
N LYS A 39 -13.02 7.94 12.25
CA LYS A 39 -12.02 7.20 11.49
C LYS A 39 -11.50 8.05 10.33
N LYS A 40 -10.19 8.19 10.26
CA LYS A 40 -9.50 8.90 9.18
C LYS A 40 -8.48 8.02 8.52
N PHE A 41 -8.51 7.98 7.20
CA PHE A 41 -7.56 7.24 6.38
C PHE A 41 -6.39 8.15 5.99
N LEU A 42 -5.18 7.61 6.12
CA LEU A 42 -3.97 8.32 5.75
C LEU A 42 -3.64 8.03 4.29
N LEU A 43 -3.66 9.07 3.46
CA LEU A 43 -3.22 9.00 2.07
C LEU A 43 -1.86 9.65 1.90
N VAL A 44 -1.04 9.08 1.05
CA VAL A 44 0.23 9.66 0.62
C VAL A 44 0.08 10.24 -0.78
N GLU A 45 0.74 11.36 -1.04
CA GLU A 45 0.81 12.02 -2.33
C GLU A 45 2.20 11.88 -2.92
N SER A 46 2.29 11.31 -4.11
CA SER A 46 3.45 11.31 -4.98
C SER A 46 3.04 11.95 -6.31
N ASN A 47 3.15 11.26 -7.43
CA ASN A 47 2.49 11.65 -8.68
C ASN A 47 0.99 11.31 -8.68
N TYR A 48 0.54 10.59 -7.66
CA TYR A 48 -0.84 10.15 -7.44
C TYR A 48 -1.11 10.08 -5.94
N PHE A 49 -2.40 10.01 -5.58
CA PHE A 49 -2.84 9.77 -4.20
C PHE A 49 -3.16 8.30 -4.00
N GLY A 50 -2.63 7.72 -2.94
CA GLY A 50 -2.86 6.33 -2.58
C GLY A 50 -2.41 6.02 -1.15
N PHE A 51 -2.20 4.74 -0.86
CA PHE A 51 -1.74 4.29 0.44
C PHE A 51 -0.22 4.06 0.45
N PRO A 52 0.41 4.15 1.64
CA PRO A 52 1.82 3.81 1.77
C PRO A 52 2.09 2.39 1.30
N LYS A 53 3.08 2.20 0.47
CA LYS A 53 3.51 0.91 -0.07
C LYS A 53 4.91 0.97 -0.66
N GLY A 54 5.52 -0.17 -0.81
CA GLY A 54 6.78 -0.26 -1.52
C GLY A 54 7.21 -1.70 -1.76
N HIS A 55 8.34 -1.84 -2.44
CA HIS A 55 8.85 -3.13 -2.88
C HIS A 55 9.27 -4.03 -1.72
N VAL A 56 8.95 -5.31 -1.85
CA VAL A 56 9.43 -6.34 -0.92
C VAL A 56 10.93 -6.45 -1.07
N GLU A 57 11.64 -6.32 0.05
CA GLU A 57 13.09 -6.54 0.10
C GLU A 57 13.41 -8.00 0.44
N GLU A 58 14.66 -8.40 0.17
CA GLU A 58 15.10 -9.75 0.43
C GLU A 58 14.86 -10.15 1.89
N ASN A 59 14.33 -11.36 2.09
CA ASN A 59 14.00 -11.93 3.40
C ASN A 59 12.89 -11.22 4.19
N GLU A 60 12.16 -10.29 3.59
CA GLU A 60 10.97 -9.69 4.21
C GLU A 60 9.73 -10.52 3.92
N THR A 61 8.85 -10.64 4.92
CA THR A 61 7.47 -11.05 4.71
C THR A 61 6.67 -9.88 4.10
N GLU A 62 5.51 -10.18 3.54
CA GLU A 62 4.61 -9.14 3.01
C GLU A 62 4.23 -8.11 4.09
N GLN A 63 3.91 -8.58 5.30
CA GLN A 63 3.55 -7.70 6.42
C GLN A 63 4.72 -6.85 6.90
N GLU A 64 5.91 -7.43 6.98
CA GLU A 64 7.11 -6.68 7.33
C GLU A 64 7.40 -5.57 6.32
N THR A 65 7.23 -5.84 5.03
CA THR A 65 7.37 -4.83 3.97
C THR A 65 6.36 -3.70 4.16
N ALA A 66 5.09 -4.03 4.38
CA ALA A 66 4.05 -3.03 4.57
C ALA A 66 4.34 -2.11 5.75
N LEU A 67 4.72 -2.68 6.91
CA LEU A 67 5.05 -1.91 8.10
C LEU A 67 6.31 -1.05 7.91
N ARG A 68 7.34 -1.59 7.27
CA ARG A 68 8.55 -0.83 6.97
C ARG A 68 8.26 0.36 6.06
N GLU A 69 7.50 0.17 5.00
CA GLU A 69 7.14 1.24 4.07
C GLU A 69 6.29 2.32 4.74
N ILE A 70 5.33 1.93 5.59
CA ILE A 70 4.56 2.90 6.39
C ILE A 70 5.51 3.75 7.24
N LYS A 71 6.44 3.11 7.94
CA LYS A 71 7.40 3.84 8.81
C LYS A 71 8.32 4.75 8.02
N GLU A 72 8.84 4.29 6.90
CA GLU A 72 9.73 5.07 6.05
C GLU A 72 9.03 6.27 5.41
N GLU A 73 7.81 6.09 4.92
CA GLU A 73 7.07 7.13 4.20
C GLU A 73 6.39 8.13 5.13
N THR A 74 5.91 7.69 6.27
CA THR A 74 5.04 8.50 7.14
C THR A 74 5.55 8.70 8.56
N GLY A 75 6.54 7.93 8.98
CA GLY A 75 7.09 7.98 10.34
C GLY A 75 6.19 7.35 11.41
N VAL A 76 5.00 6.88 11.08
CA VAL A 76 4.09 6.34 12.11
C VAL A 76 4.36 4.87 12.42
N ASP A 77 4.08 4.51 13.67
CA ASP A 77 4.13 3.12 14.15
C ASP A 77 2.73 2.53 14.05
N ALA A 78 2.55 1.63 13.08
CA ALA A 78 1.27 1.00 12.80
C ALA A 78 1.28 -0.48 13.18
N THR A 79 0.07 -1.01 13.40
CA THR A 79 -0.17 -2.43 13.65
C THR A 79 -1.11 -2.97 12.58
N ILE A 80 -0.74 -4.10 11.98
CA ILE A 80 -1.62 -4.76 11.00
C ILE A 80 -2.77 -5.43 11.75
N ILE A 81 -3.99 -5.19 11.25
CA ILE A 81 -5.19 -5.89 11.72
C ILE A 81 -5.29 -7.21 10.95
N PRO A 82 -5.24 -8.36 11.63
CA PRO A 82 -5.29 -9.66 10.95
C PRO A 82 -6.63 -9.89 10.25
N GLY A 83 -6.61 -10.62 9.14
CA GLY A 83 -7.81 -11.13 8.48
C GLY A 83 -8.16 -10.46 7.15
N PHE A 84 -7.49 -9.37 6.77
CA PHE A 84 -7.68 -8.73 5.46
C PHE A 84 -6.39 -8.78 4.65
N ARG A 85 -6.49 -9.25 3.42
CA ARG A 85 -5.42 -9.22 2.43
C ARG A 85 -6.05 -9.16 1.05
N GLU A 86 -5.77 -8.10 0.30
CA GLU A 86 -6.28 -7.92 -1.05
C GLU A 86 -5.15 -7.57 -2.00
N THR A 87 -5.18 -8.11 -3.21
CA THR A 87 -4.16 -7.87 -4.21
C THR A 87 -4.72 -7.11 -5.41
N VAL A 88 -3.88 -6.23 -5.94
CA VAL A 88 -4.11 -5.54 -7.21
C VAL A 88 -3.00 -5.94 -8.17
N ASN A 89 -3.36 -6.35 -9.37
CA ASN A 89 -2.39 -6.76 -10.40
C ASN A 89 -2.58 -5.89 -11.63
N TYR A 90 -1.49 -5.40 -12.19
CA TYR A 90 -1.51 -4.64 -13.43
C TYR A 90 -0.22 -4.79 -14.24
N ARG A 91 -0.31 -4.53 -15.55
CA ARG A 91 0.87 -4.52 -16.42
C ARG A 91 1.52 -3.15 -16.42
N LEU A 92 2.85 -3.15 -16.33
CA LEU A 92 3.66 -1.95 -16.54
C LEU A 92 3.91 -1.74 -18.04
N PRO A 93 4.27 -0.50 -18.47
CA PRO A 93 4.57 -0.20 -19.86
C PRO A 93 5.67 -1.07 -20.47
N ASN A 94 6.61 -1.57 -19.65
CA ASN A 94 7.69 -2.46 -20.07
C ASN A 94 7.27 -3.93 -20.21
N GLY A 95 5.97 -4.25 -20.03
CA GLY A 95 5.44 -5.61 -20.09
C GLY A 95 5.54 -6.41 -18.80
N ASN A 96 6.20 -5.90 -17.78
CA ASN A 96 6.26 -6.54 -16.46
C ASN A 96 4.88 -6.54 -15.80
N VAL A 97 4.61 -7.57 -14.98
CA VAL A 97 3.42 -7.61 -14.14
C VAL A 97 3.77 -7.07 -12.76
N LYS A 98 2.98 -6.15 -12.26
CA LYS A 98 3.09 -5.65 -10.88
C LYS A 98 1.94 -6.18 -10.05
N GLU A 99 2.30 -6.79 -8.92
CA GLU A 99 1.37 -7.19 -7.86
C GLU A 99 1.55 -6.25 -6.67
N VAL A 100 0.45 -5.71 -6.17
CA VAL A 100 0.44 -4.93 -4.93
C VAL A 100 -0.47 -5.62 -3.93
N VAL A 101 0.09 -5.95 -2.77
CA VAL A 101 -0.65 -6.56 -1.66
C VAL A 101 -0.99 -5.49 -0.65
N PHE A 102 -2.28 -5.39 -0.31
CA PHE A 102 -2.76 -4.46 0.71
C PHE A 102 -3.29 -5.20 1.93
N PHE A 103 -2.79 -4.79 3.09
CA PHE A 103 -3.35 -5.13 4.39
C PHE A 103 -4.18 -3.96 4.92
N ILE A 104 -4.74 -4.10 6.10
CA ILE A 104 -5.30 -3.00 6.89
C ILE A 104 -4.37 -2.77 8.07
N ALA A 105 -3.99 -1.54 8.32
CA ALA A 105 -3.18 -1.16 9.47
C ALA A 105 -3.80 0.01 10.22
N GLU A 106 -3.68 -0.04 11.54
CA GLU A 106 -4.17 0.99 12.45
C GLU A 106 -3.00 1.60 13.21
N TYR A 107 -3.07 2.89 13.46
CA TYR A 107 -2.12 3.56 14.34
C TYR A 107 -2.83 4.48 15.33
N ALA A 108 -2.28 4.55 16.55
CA ALA A 108 -2.76 5.51 17.55
C ALA A 108 -2.46 6.94 17.09
N PRO A 109 -3.33 7.92 17.38
CA PRO A 109 -3.09 9.31 16.99
C PRO A 109 -1.69 9.76 17.42
N GLN A 110 -0.89 10.16 16.46
CA GLN A 110 0.50 10.57 16.61
C GLN A 110 0.89 11.49 15.45
N GLN A 111 1.99 12.19 15.62
CA GLN A 111 2.52 13.00 14.54
C GLN A 111 3.12 12.11 13.45
N TYR A 112 2.89 12.49 12.22
CA TYR A 112 3.55 11.88 11.06
C TYR A 112 4.64 12.81 10.54
N THR A 113 5.63 12.22 9.85
CA THR A 113 6.70 12.94 9.19
C THR A 113 6.72 12.56 7.71
N VAL A 114 6.54 13.53 6.84
CA VAL A 114 6.55 13.28 5.39
C VAL A 114 7.97 13.03 4.92
N ASN A 115 8.20 11.90 4.28
CA ASN A 115 9.45 11.64 3.58
C ASN A 115 9.48 12.44 2.25
N ARG A 116 10.03 13.64 2.28
CA ARG A 116 10.05 14.58 1.16
C ARG A 116 10.88 14.14 -0.03
N THR A 117 11.72 13.11 0.12
CA THR A 117 12.47 12.54 -1.01
C THR A 117 11.59 11.66 -1.89
N GLU A 118 10.52 11.10 -1.35
CA GLU A 118 9.62 10.18 -2.06
C GLU A 118 8.21 10.75 -2.23
N LEU A 119 7.76 11.59 -1.29
CA LEU A 119 6.38 12.08 -1.23
C LEU A 119 6.30 13.60 -1.27
N ARG A 120 5.21 14.10 -1.84
CA ARG A 120 4.84 15.52 -1.82
C ARG A 120 4.09 15.89 -0.55
N GLY A 121 3.33 14.95 0.01
CA GLY A 121 2.52 15.21 1.19
C GLY A 121 1.80 14.00 1.75
N ILE A 122 1.14 14.23 2.87
CA ILE A 122 0.28 13.27 3.57
C ILE A 122 -1.03 13.99 3.88
N THR A 123 -2.13 13.28 3.74
CA THR A 123 -3.47 13.80 4.03
C THR A 123 -4.27 12.79 4.83
N LEU A 124 -4.93 13.24 5.89
CA LEU A 124 -5.87 12.44 6.68
C LEU A 124 -7.28 12.79 6.26
N LEU A 125 -8.05 11.83 5.78
CA LEU A 125 -9.38 12.03 5.26
C LEU A 125 -10.38 11.02 5.81
N THR A 126 -11.61 11.47 6.05
CA THR A 126 -12.73 10.55 6.27
C THR A 126 -12.94 9.70 5.01
N TYR A 127 -13.65 8.57 5.16
CA TYR A 127 -13.87 7.65 4.04
C TYR A 127 -14.44 8.34 2.80
N ASP A 128 -15.48 9.16 2.96
CA ASP A 128 -16.14 9.81 1.84
C ASP A 128 -15.22 10.73 1.04
N LYS A 129 -14.28 11.38 1.70
CA LYS A 129 -13.28 12.23 1.06
C LYS A 129 -12.12 11.42 0.49
N ALA A 130 -11.68 10.39 1.22
CA ALA A 130 -10.58 9.53 0.79
C ALA A 130 -10.91 8.79 -0.51
N ILE A 131 -12.11 8.20 -0.61
CA ILE A 131 -12.54 7.46 -1.79
C ILE A 131 -12.56 8.32 -3.06
N LYS A 132 -12.82 9.62 -2.91
CA LYS A 132 -12.81 10.58 -4.01
C LYS A 132 -11.39 11.05 -4.37
N ARG A 133 -10.49 11.07 -3.39
CA ARG A 133 -9.14 11.59 -3.58
C ARG A 133 -8.19 10.57 -4.21
N ILE A 134 -8.37 9.29 -3.94
CA ILE A 134 -7.52 8.23 -4.48
C ILE A 134 -7.56 8.24 -6.00
N THR A 135 -6.38 8.23 -6.62
CA THR A 135 -6.24 8.41 -8.07
C THR A 135 -6.74 7.20 -8.87
N TYR A 136 -6.33 5.99 -8.48
CA TYR A 136 -6.59 4.79 -9.26
C TYR A 136 -7.84 4.04 -8.82
N PRO A 137 -8.69 3.61 -9.78
CA PRO A 137 -9.91 2.84 -9.48
C PRO A 137 -9.66 1.57 -8.67
N ASP A 138 -8.60 0.83 -8.96
CA ASP A 138 -8.28 -0.40 -8.24
C ASP A 138 -7.97 -0.14 -6.77
N THR A 139 -7.25 0.93 -6.47
CA THR A 139 -6.97 1.34 -5.08
C THR A 139 -8.24 1.83 -4.37
N ARG A 140 -9.14 2.51 -5.08
CA ARG A 140 -10.45 2.88 -4.51
C ARG A 140 -11.25 1.65 -4.13
N ASN A 141 -11.24 0.60 -4.97
CA ASN A 141 -11.91 -0.66 -4.65
C ASN A 141 -11.32 -1.33 -3.41
N VAL A 142 -10.00 -1.31 -3.25
CA VAL A 142 -9.35 -1.81 -2.03
C VAL A 142 -9.82 -1.04 -0.80
N LEU A 143 -9.89 0.29 -0.85
CA LEU A 143 -10.40 1.09 0.26
C LEU A 143 -11.85 0.75 0.58
N LYS A 144 -12.69 0.62 -0.44
CA LYS A 144 -14.09 0.23 -0.27
C LYS A 144 -14.22 -1.11 0.45
N ASP A 145 -13.50 -2.11 -0.01
CA ASP A 145 -13.53 -3.46 0.56
C ASP A 145 -12.97 -3.47 1.99
N ALA A 146 -11.90 -2.74 2.24
CA ALA A 146 -11.31 -2.60 3.57
C ALA A 146 -12.29 -1.90 4.54
N ASN A 147 -12.95 -0.84 4.11
CA ASN A 147 -13.91 -0.11 4.94
C ASN A 147 -15.12 -0.97 5.29
N GLU A 148 -15.63 -1.76 4.35
CA GLU A 148 -16.71 -2.72 4.61
C GLU A 148 -16.27 -3.82 5.58
N TRP A 149 -15.05 -4.33 5.41
CA TRP A 149 -14.47 -5.32 6.32
C TRP A 149 -14.34 -4.77 7.74
N LEU A 150 -13.84 -3.56 7.89
CA LEU A 150 -13.69 -2.88 9.19
C LEU A 150 -15.04 -2.74 9.90
N LYS A 151 -16.08 -2.29 9.20
CA LYS A 151 -17.43 -2.17 9.77
C LYS A 151 -17.97 -3.51 10.25
N ARG A 152 -17.78 -4.58 9.49
CA ARG A 152 -18.25 -5.92 9.86
C ARG A 152 -17.52 -6.49 11.06
N HIS A 153 -16.30 -6.04 11.33
CA HIS A 153 -15.45 -6.53 12.42
C HIS A 153 -15.39 -5.57 13.62
N GLY A 154 -16.28 -4.57 13.67
CA GLY A 154 -16.44 -3.70 14.82
C GLY A 154 -15.45 -2.55 14.94
N TYR A 155 -14.83 -2.16 13.84
CA TYR A 155 -13.93 -1.00 13.79
C TYR A 155 -14.62 0.25 13.28
#